data_e89f4adf29b8f42d63f3e3e9697cc66d
#
_entry.id   e89f4adf29b8f42d63f3e3e9697cc66d
#
_cell.length_a   1.000
_cell.length_b   1.000
_cell.length_c   1.000
_cell.angle_alpha   90.00
_cell.angle_beta   90.00
_cell.angle_gamma   90.00
#
_symmetry.space_group_name_H-M   'P 1'
#
loop_
_entity.id
_entity.type
_entity.pdbx_description
1 polymer ?
#
loop_
_entity_poly.entity_id
_entity_poly.type
_entity_poly.pdbx_seq_one_letter_code
_entity_poly.pdbx_strand_id
1 'polypeptide(L)'
;FDYQYKFSNVKDYNRQMVMMAQADPRRGVNAIAAFNRVWEQVQKEINVPEGYTMKYFGEQESQAESNAALATNMPLTFFLMFVTLLFLFRTYRKPIVILLMLPLIFIGIVLGLLLLGKTFDFFAILGLLGLIGMNIKNAIVLVDQIDAETTAGKTPREAVISATTTRIVPVAMAS
;
A
#
# COMPACT_ATOMS: atom_id res chain seq x y z
N PHE A 1 -6.87 -22.02 -55.30
CA PHE A 1 -5.97 -21.44 -54.29
C PHE A 1 -6.28 -22.13 -52.98
N ASP A 2 -5.29 -22.87 -52.45
CA ASP A 2 -5.37 -23.53 -51.17
C ASP A 2 -4.93 -22.51 -50.08
N TYR A 3 -5.84 -22.06 -49.25
CA TYR A 3 -5.54 -21.14 -48.19
C TYR A 3 -5.10 -21.93 -46.95
N GLN A 4 -3.82 -21.85 -46.61
CA GLN A 4 -3.29 -22.40 -45.35
C GLN A 4 -3.20 -21.30 -44.28
N TYR A 5 -3.92 -21.45 -43.20
CA TYR A 5 -3.78 -20.59 -42.03
C TYR A 5 -2.50 -20.98 -41.28
N LYS A 6 -1.56 -20.05 -41.20
CA LYS A 6 -0.35 -20.19 -40.35
C LYS A 6 -0.41 -19.16 -39.22
N PHE A 7 -0.03 -19.57 -38.03
CA PHE A 7 0.16 -18.64 -36.93
C PHE A 7 1.30 -17.67 -37.30
N SER A 8 1.02 -16.39 -37.41
CA SER A 8 2.04 -15.37 -37.72
C SER A 8 2.84 -14.95 -36.48
N ASN A 9 2.30 -15.15 -35.30
CA ASN A 9 2.93 -14.80 -34.03
C ASN A 9 2.51 -15.80 -32.95
N VAL A 10 3.46 -16.61 -32.49
CA VAL A 10 3.25 -17.55 -31.38
C VAL A 10 3.82 -16.89 -30.14
N LYS A 11 2.97 -16.65 -29.14
CA LYS A 11 3.40 -16.12 -27.85
C LYS A 11 3.61 -17.28 -26.89
N ASP A 12 4.77 -17.30 -26.26
CA ASP A 12 5.10 -18.26 -25.22
C ASP A 12 5.10 -17.59 -23.86
N TYR A 13 4.48 -18.25 -22.89
CA TYR A 13 4.56 -17.88 -21.49
C TYR A 13 4.99 -19.10 -20.69
N ASN A 14 6.05 -18.96 -19.93
CA ASN A 14 6.63 -20.03 -19.12
C ASN A 14 6.86 -21.35 -19.92
N ARG A 15 7.38 -21.23 -21.16
CA ARG A 15 7.64 -22.33 -22.11
C ARG A 15 6.38 -23.06 -22.60
N GLN A 16 5.23 -22.45 -22.47
CA GLN A 16 3.97 -22.97 -23.01
C GLN A 16 3.41 -21.98 -24.03
N MET A 17 2.89 -22.50 -25.13
CA MET A 17 2.19 -21.66 -26.10
C MET A 17 0.91 -21.10 -25.49
N VAL A 18 0.69 -19.80 -25.64
CA VAL A 18 -0.48 -19.13 -25.09
C VAL A 18 -1.22 -18.33 -26.14
N MET A 19 -2.54 -18.33 -26.04
CA MET A 19 -3.41 -17.42 -26.75
C MET A 19 -3.85 -16.32 -25.78
N MET A 20 -3.57 -15.05 -26.10
CA MET A 20 -3.91 -13.91 -25.26
C MET A 20 -5.03 -13.09 -25.88
N ALA A 21 -6.11 -12.88 -25.13
CA ALA A 21 -7.10 -11.84 -25.40
C ALA A 21 -6.75 -10.63 -24.54
N GLN A 22 -6.58 -9.46 -25.17
CA GLN A 22 -6.27 -8.21 -24.50
C GLN A 22 -7.45 -7.25 -24.64
N ALA A 23 -7.80 -6.59 -23.54
CA ALA A 23 -8.82 -5.57 -23.52
C ALA A 23 -8.42 -4.44 -22.59
N ASP A 24 -8.65 -3.21 -23.03
CA ASP A 24 -8.39 -2.01 -22.23
C ASP A 24 -9.72 -1.40 -21.76
N PRO A 25 -9.84 -1.01 -20.48
CA PRO A 25 -11.05 -0.35 -19.99
C PRO A 25 -11.18 1.05 -20.59
N ARG A 26 -12.42 1.54 -20.70
CA ARG A 26 -12.67 2.94 -21.12
C ARG A 26 -12.09 3.91 -20.10
N ARG A 27 -11.67 5.09 -20.59
CA ARG A 27 -11.20 6.16 -19.71
C ARG A 27 -12.23 6.50 -18.65
N GLY A 28 -11.81 6.60 -17.40
CA GLY A 28 -12.67 6.90 -16.26
C GLY A 28 -13.33 5.69 -15.59
N VAL A 29 -13.14 4.48 -16.12
CA VAL A 29 -13.60 3.25 -15.48
C VAL A 29 -12.44 2.65 -14.66
N ASN A 30 -12.73 2.20 -13.45
CA ASN A 30 -11.76 1.47 -12.65
C ASN A 30 -11.45 0.13 -13.31
N ALA A 31 -10.18 -0.07 -13.69
CA ALA A 31 -9.71 -1.26 -14.40
C ALA A 31 -9.94 -2.53 -13.58
N ILE A 32 -9.70 -2.49 -12.25
CA ILE A 32 -9.86 -3.64 -11.36
C ILE A 32 -11.35 -4.05 -11.25
N ALA A 33 -12.23 -3.07 -11.05
CA ALA A 33 -13.67 -3.33 -10.95
C ALA A 33 -14.25 -3.87 -12.28
N ALA A 34 -13.80 -3.32 -13.41
CA ALA A 34 -14.18 -3.80 -14.74
C ALA A 34 -13.67 -5.23 -14.98
N PHE A 35 -12.41 -5.49 -14.65
CA PHE A 35 -11.80 -6.81 -14.78
C PHE A 35 -12.54 -7.85 -13.96
N ASN A 36 -12.78 -7.61 -12.67
CA ASN A 36 -13.45 -8.58 -11.79
C ASN A 36 -14.84 -8.97 -12.33
N ARG A 37 -15.57 -7.98 -12.86
CA ARG A 37 -16.90 -8.20 -13.44
C ARG A 37 -16.84 -9.06 -14.71
N VAL A 38 -15.90 -8.76 -15.61
CA VAL A 38 -15.70 -9.50 -16.85
C VAL A 38 -15.14 -10.90 -16.57
N TRP A 39 -14.21 -11.03 -15.64
CA TRP A 39 -13.59 -12.31 -15.29
C TRP A 39 -14.58 -13.32 -14.75
N GLU A 40 -15.51 -12.89 -13.89
CA GLU A 40 -16.59 -13.77 -13.41
C GLU A 40 -17.50 -14.27 -14.55
N GLN A 41 -17.79 -13.42 -15.53
CA GLN A 41 -18.59 -13.80 -16.69
C GLN A 41 -17.83 -14.76 -17.60
N VAL A 42 -16.57 -14.47 -17.89
CA VAL A 42 -15.69 -15.31 -18.70
C VAL A 42 -15.55 -16.72 -18.12
N GLN A 43 -15.36 -16.83 -16.80
CA GLN A 43 -15.27 -18.14 -16.13
C GLN A 43 -16.57 -18.96 -16.21
N LYS A 44 -17.73 -18.29 -16.27
CA LYS A 44 -19.03 -18.96 -16.36
C LYS A 44 -19.39 -19.38 -17.79
N GLU A 45 -19.02 -18.58 -18.78
CA GLU A 45 -19.43 -18.76 -20.17
C GLU A 45 -18.44 -19.59 -20.99
N ILE A 46 -17.14 -19.53 -20.65
CA ILE A 46 -16.10 -20.24 -21.39
C ILE A 46 -15.85 -21.60 -20.74
N ASN A 47 -16.27 -22.65 -21.43
CA ASN A 47 -15.88 -24.02 -21.08
C ASN A 47 -14.49 -24.31 -21.62
N VAL A 48 -13.49 -24.36 -20.73
CA VAL A 48 -12.09 -24.60 -21.11
C VAL A 48 -11.92 -26.10 -21.42
N PRO A 49 -11.45 -26.47 -22.62
CA PRO A 49 -11.22 -27.88 -22.97
C PRO A 49 -10.18 -28.55 -22.06
N GLU A 50 -10.24 -29.87 -21.94
CA GLU A 50 -9.24 -30.63 -21.19
C GLU A 50 -7.83 -30.40 -21.75
N GLY A 51 -6.86 -30.14 -20.87
CA GLY A 51 -5.47 -29.85 -21.24
C GLY A 51 -5.16 -28.37 -21.42
N TYR A 52 -6.14 -27.45 -21.32
CA TYR A 52 -5.94 -26.01 -21.34
C TYR A 52 -6.20 -25.41 -19.96
N THR A 53 -5.46 -24.36 -19.65
CA THR A 53 -5.66 -23.57 -18.42
C THR A 53 -5.88 -22.11 -18.78
N MET A 54 -6.91 -21.51 -18.20
CA MET A 54 -7.20 -20.09 -18.37
C MET A 54 -6.63 -19.32 -17.17
N LYS A 55 -5.78 -18.32 -17.45
CA LYS A 55 -5.19 -17.45 -16.44
C LYS A 55 -5.29 -16.00 -16.91
N TYR A 56 -5.35 -15.08 -15.96
CA TYR A 56 -5.19 -13.65 -16.24
C TYR A 56 -3.74 -13.24 -16.09
N PHE A 57 -3.33 -12.26 -16.88
CA PHE A 57 -1.97 -11.73 -16.92
C PHE A 57 -1.98 -10.21 -16.88
N GLY A 58 -0.80 -9.64 -16.75
CA GLY A 58 -0.58 -8.22 -16.83
C GLY A 58 -0.70 -7.51 -15.47
N GLU A 59 -1.29 -6.32 -15.47
CA GLU A 59 -1.36 -5.48 -14.28
C GLU A 59 -2.07 -6.15 -13.11
N GLN A 60 -3.12 -6.93 -13.37
CA GLN A 60 -3.88 -7.65 -12.35
C GLN A 60 -3.06 -8.74 -11.65
N GLU A 61 -2.28 -9.50 -12.42
CA GLU A 61 -1.39 -10.53 -11.87
C GLU A 61 -0.31 -9.87 -10.99
N SER A 62 0.36 -8.84 -11.52
CA SER A 62 1.39 -8.10 -10.79
C SER A 62 0.86 -7.44 -9.51
N GLN A 63 -0.35 -6.89 -9.55
CA GLN A 63 -1.00 -6.34 -8.35
C GLN A 63 -1.36 -7.42 -7.33
N ALA A 64 -1.90 -8.56 -7.78
CA ALA A 64 -2.24 -9.67 -6.92
C ALA A 64 -1.00 -10.26 -6.21
N GLU A 65 0.08 -10.47 -6.95
CA GLU A 65 1.37 -10.93 -6.40
C GLU A 65 1.95 -9.91 -5.41
N SER A 66 1.94 -8.64 -5.78
CA SER A 66 2.44 -7.56 -4.92
C SER A 66 1.62 -7.43 -3.63
N ASN A 67 0.30 -7.50 -3.73
CA ASN A 67 -0.58 -7.47 -2.56
C ASN A 67 -0.38 -8.70 -1.65
N ALA A 68 -0.19 -9.89 -2.23
CA ALA A 68 0.10 -11.10 -1.48
C ALA A 68 1.46 -11.00 -0.76
N ALA A 69 2.50 -10.49 -1.45
CA ALA A 69 3.81 -10.27 -0.86
C ALA A 69 3.77 -9.23 0.28
N LEU A 70 3.02 -8.14 0.09
CA LEU A 70 2.80 -7.15 1.14
C LEU A 70 2.09 -7.76 2.34
N ALA A 71 0.97 -8.46 2.12
CA ALA A 71 0.18 -9.08 3.20
C ALA A 71 1.03 -10.08 4.02
N THR A 72 1.91 -10.84 3.36
CA THR A 72 2.79 -11.81 4.01
C THR A 72 3.89 -11.12 4.83
N ASN A 73 4.48 -10.05 4.33
CA ASN A 73 5.63 -9.40 4.98
C ASN A 73 5.24 -8.28 5.95
N MET A 74 4.05 -7.70 5.82
CA MET A 74 3.59 -6.60 6.69
C MET A 74 3.62 -6.94 8.19
N PRO A 75 3.11 -8.09 8.66
CA PRO A 75 3.13 -8.40 10.09
C PRO A 75 4.54 -8.44 10.66
N LEU A 76 5.48 -9.03 9.93
CA LEU A 76 6.90 -9.07 10.32
C LEU A 76 7.51 -7.66 10.36
N THR A 77 7.21 -6.83 9.37
CA THR A 77 7.71 -5.45 9.30
C THR A 77 7.19 -4.61 10.47
N PHE A 78 5.91 -4.70 10.79
CA PHE A 78 5.33 -4.00 11.95
C PHE A 78 5.91 -4.51 13.27
N PHE A 79 6.12 -5.81 13.39
CA PHE A 79 6.76 -6.39 14.57
C PHE A 79 8.19 -5.88 14.76
N LEU A 80 9.02 -5.91 13.71
CA LEU A 80 10.39 -5.39 13.76
C LEU A 80 10.42 -3.89 14.06
N MET A 81 9.51 -3.13 13.45
CA MET A 81 9.36 -1.70 13.74
C MET A 81 9.03 -1.47 15.22
N PHE A 82 8.08 -2.22 15.78
CA PHE A 82 7.71 -2.11 17.20
C PHE A 82 8.89 -2.44 18.11
N VAL A 83 9.61 -3.52 17.82
CA VAL A 83 10.83 -3.91 18.56
C VAL A 83 11.88 -2.80 18.50
N THR A 84 12.12 -2.23 17.32
CA THR A 84 13.07 -1.13 17.16
C THR A 84 12.67 0.10 17.99
N LEU A 85 11.39 0.46 18.00
CA LEU A 85 10.89 1.57 18.82
C LEU A 85 11.05 1.29 20.33
N LEU A 86 10.84 0.03 20.76
CA LEU A 86 11.10 -0.34 22.16
C LEU A 86 12.56 -0.18 22.56
N PHE A 87 13.48 -0.60 21.70
CA PHE A 87 14.91 -0.41 21.94
C PHE A 87 15.31 1.05 21.97
N LEU A 88 14.73 1.87 21.07
CA LEU A 88 15.03 3.29 20.97
C LEU A 88 14.60 4.04 22.22
N PHE A 89 13.38 3.86 22.67
CA PHE A 89 12.82 4.66 23.78
C PHE A 89 13.00 4.03 25.16
N ARG A 90 13.42 2.77 25.24
CA ARG A 90 13.57 2.01 26.51
C ARG A 90 12.33 2.08 27.43
N THR A 91 11.16 2.38 26.85
CA THR A 91 9.89 2.56 27.55
C THR A 91 8.75 2.10 26.65
N TYR A 92 7.74 1.41 27.19
CA TYR A 92 6.60 0.90 26.41
C TYR A 92 5.57 1.99 26.05
N ARG A 93 5.46 3.04 26.85
CA ARG A 93 4.44 4.08 26.67
C ARG A 93 4.59 4.86 25.37
N LYS A 94 5.81 5.24 25.00
CA LYS A 94 6.10 6.05 23.83
C LYS A 94 5.82 5.33 22.50
N PRO A 95 6.31 4.10 22.29
CA PRO A 95 5.94 3.32 21.11
C PRO A 95 4.44 3.13 20.94
N ILE A 96 3.70 2.90 22.04
CA ILE A 96 2.24 2.76 21.99
C ILE A 96 1.57 4.04 21.48
N VAL A 97 2.01 5.21 21.94
CA VAL A 97 1.47 6.50 21.47
C VAL A 97 1.73 6.67 19.97
N ILE A 98 2.93 6.31 19.50
CA ILE A 98 3.28 6.38 18.08
C ILE A 98 2.40 5.44 17.25
N LEU A 99 2.19 4.21 17.73
CA LEU A 99 1.31 3.25 17.06
C LEU A 99 -0.16 3.69 17.05
N LEU A 100 -0.59 4.40 18.09
CA LEU A 100 -1.97 4.92 18.17
C LEU A 100 -2.24 6.02 17.10
N MET A 101 -1.21 6.60 16.50
CA MET A 101 -1.36 7.52 15.37
C MET A 101 -1.68 6.81 14.05
N LEU A 102 -1.37 5.51 13.91
CA LEU A 102 -1.60 4.76 12.66
C LEU A 102 -3.07 4.73 12.24
N PRO A 103 -4.03 4.43 13.12
CA PRO A 103 -5.45 4.50 12.77
C PRO A 103 -5.89 5.88 12.27
N LEU A 104 -5.32 6.95 12.83
CA LEU A 104 -5.63 8.32 12.42
C LEU A 104 -5.15 8.61 10.98
N ILE A 105 -3.96 8.11 10.63
CA ILE A 105 -3.42 8.19 9.26
C ILE A 105 -4.34 7.44 8.30
N PHE A 106 -4.78 6.25 8.67
CA PHE A 106 -5.68 5.43 7.86
C PHE A 106 -7.02 6.15 7.59
N ILE A 107 -7.61 6.75 8.61
CA ILE A 107 -8.84 7.57 8.47
C ILE A 107 -8.59 8.73 7.50
N GLY A 108 -7.47 9.45 7.63
CA GLY A 108 -7.12 10.55 6.74
C GLY A 108 -7.01 10.14 5.27
N ILE A 109 -6.40 8.99 5.00
CA ILE A 109 -6.27 8.45 3.64
C ILE A 109 -7.63 8.04 3.08
N VAL A 110 -8.46 7.33 3.85
CA VAL A 110 -9.80 6.92 3.43
C VAL A 110 -10.64 8.14 3.09
N LEU A 111 -10.64 9.16 3.94
CA LEU A 111 -11.35 10.42 3.67
C LEU A 111 -10.81 11.13 2.42
N GLY A 112 -9.50 11.19 2.26
CA GLY A 112 -8.88 11.79 1.06
C GLY A 112 -9.28 11.08 -0.23
N LEU A 113 -9.25 9.75 -0.25
CA LEU A 113 -9.66 8.94 -1.40
C LEU A 113 -11.15 9.10 -1.71
N LEU A 114 -12.01 9.13 -0.69
CA LEU A 114 -13.43 9.36 -0.84
C LEU A 114 -13.74 10.74 -1.44
N LEU A 115 -13.10 11.80 -0.94
CA LEU A 115 -13.27 13.15 -1.45
C LEU A 115 -12.83 13.29 -2.91
N LEU A 116 -11.77 12.58 -3.29
CA LEU A 116 -11.24 12.59 -4.67
C LEU A 116 -11.95 11.59 -5.58
N GLY A 117 -12.88 10.78 -5.07
CA GLY A 117 -13.56 9.72 -5.83
C GLY A 117 -12.62 8.65 -6.37
N LYS A 118 -11.49 8.42 -5.68
CA LYS A 118 -10.48 7.41 -6.07
C LYS A 118 -10.69 6.12 -5.30
N THR A 119 -10.35 5.01 -5.95
CA THR A 119 -10.41 3.69 -5.35
C THR A 119 -9.14 3.39 -4.57
N PHE A 120 -9.28 2.53 -3.56
CA PHE A 120 -8.15 2.02 -2.80
C PHE A 120 -7.46 0.92 -3.61
N ASP A 121 -6.43 1.27 -4.34
CA ASP A 121 -5.66 0.39 -5.21
C ASP A 121 -4.23 0.15 -4.66
N PHE A 122 -3.42 -0.58 -5.43
CA PHE A 122 -2.03 -0.85 -5.06
C PHE A 122 -1.21 0.43 -4.83
N PHE A 123 -1.41 1.47 -5.62
CA PHE A 123 -0.70 2.75 -5.46
C PHE A 123 -1.13 3.47 -4.18
N ALA A 124 -2.40 3.36 -3.80
CA ALA A 124 -2.89 3.88 -2.53
C ALA A 124 -2.24 3.16 -1.33
N ILE A 125 -2.01 1.84 -1.43
CA ILE A 125 -1.28 1.07 -0.41
C ILE A 125 0.18 1.54 -0.31
N LEU A 126 0.86 1.75 -1.43
CA LEU A 126 2.23 2.29 -1.42
C LEU A 126 2.28 3.70 -0.81
N GLY A 127 1.33 4.56 -1.15
CA GLY A 127 1.17 5.89 -0.55
C GLY A 127 0.93 5.82 0.96
N LEU A 128 0.08 4.89 1.42
CA LEU A 128 -0.17 4.61 2.83
C LEU A 128 1.12 4.23 3.56
N LEU A 129 1.91 3.30 3.00
CA LEU A 129 3.17 2.87 3.60
C LEU A 129 4.18 4.02 3.71
N GLY A 130 4.28 4.85 2.66
CA GLY A 130 5.12 6.05 2.66
C GLY A 130 4.71 7.05 3.75
N LEU A 131 3.40 7.33 3.86
CA LEU A 131 2.85 8.22 4.89
C LEU A 131 3.05 7.68 6.31
N ILE A 132 2.89 6.37 6.52
CA ILE A 132 3.19 5.73 7.81
C ILE A 132 4.66 5.96 8.17
N GLY A 133 5.59 5.68 7.26
CA GLY A 133 7.02 5.86 7.50
C GLY A 133 7.40 7.31 7.84
N MET A 134 6.86 8.27 7.09
CA MET A 134 7.10 9.69 7.34
C MET A 134 6.52 10.14 8.69
N ASN A 135 5.30 9.72 9.01
CA ASN A 135 4.66 10.05 10.29
C ASN A 135 5.39 9.46 11.49
N ILE A 136 5.83 8.20 11.40
CA ILE A 136 6.61 7.57 12.47
C ILE A 136 7.91 8.35 12.70
N LYS A 137 8.62 8.70 11.64
CA LYS A 137 9.83 9.53 11.75
C LYS A 137 9.54 10.85 12.48
N ASN A 138 8.49 11.55 12.09
CA ASN A 138 8.11 12.82 12.71
C ASN A 138 7.68 12.65 14.17
N ALA A 139 6.93 11.58 14.47
CA ALA A 139 6.50 11.24 15.82
C ALA A 139 7.68 10.90 16.75
N ILE A 140 8.67 10.14 16.26
CA ILE A 140 9.89 9.83 17.02
C ILE A 140 10.61 11.13 17.43
N VAL A 141 10.84 12.02 16.46
CA VAL A 141 11.54 13.30 16.70
C VAL A 141 10.76 14.19 17.67
N LEU A 142 9.43 14.22 17.57
CA LEU A 142 8.59 15.01 18.48
C LEU A 142 8.63 14.45 19.91
N VAL A 143 8.49 13.14 20.08
CA VAL A 143 8.53 12.48 21.39
C VAL A 143 9.90 12.66 22.06
N ASP A 144 10.98 12.55 21.29
CA ASP A 144 12.34 12.78 21.79
C ASP A 144 12.53 14.24 22.27
N GLN A 145 12.01 15.21 21.52
CA GLN A 145 12.03 16.60 21.94
C GLN A 145 11.23 16.87 23.22
N ILE A 146 10.04 16.26 23.36
CA ILE A 146 9.22 16.35 24.57
C ILE A 146 9.99 15.80 25.77
N ASP A 147 10.70 14.70 25.60
CA ASP A 147 11.54 14.12 26.66
C ASP A 147 12.67 15.07 27.09
N ALA A 148 13.38 15.62 26.11
CA ALA A 148 14.45 16.57 26.39
C ALA A 148 13.95 17.80 27.19
N GLU A 149 12.79 18.34 26.78
CA GLU A 149 12.16 19.48 27.46
C GLU A 149 11.69 19.14 28.89
N THR A 150 11.14 17.95 29.07
CA THR A 150 10.71 17.43 30.38
C THR A 150 11.92 17.21 31.30
N THR A 151 13.00 16.65 30.74
CA THR A 151 14.25 16.44 31.51
C THR A 151 14.91 17.80 31.90
N ALA A 152 14.69 18.83 31.10
CA ALA A 152 15.13 20.20 31.40
C ALA A 152 14.29 20.90 32.51
N GLY A 153 13.30 20.21 33.09
CA GLY A 153 12.50 20.67 34.23
C GLY A 153 11.20 21.38 33.88
N LYS A 154 10.78 21.36 32.62
CA LYS A 154 9.47 21.90 32.20
C LYS A 154 8.34 20.96 32.64
N THR A 155 7.18 21.52 32.90
CA THR A 155 5.98 20.72 33.16
C THR A 155 5.61 19.94 31.89
N PRO A 156 4.96 18.76 31.99
CA PRO A 156 4.59 17.95 30.81
C PRO A 156 3.80 18.73 29.77
N ARG A 157 2.93 19.64 30.20
CA ARG A 157 2.12 20.47 29.30
C ARG A 157 2.99 21.52 28.57
N GLU A 158 3.87 22.18 29.26
CA GLU A 158 4.81 23.17 28.68
C GLU A 158 5.80 22.50 27.74
N ALA A 159 6.30 21.32 28.10
CA ALA A 159 7.19 20.53 27.24
C ALA A 159 6.53 20.16 25.90
N VAL A 160 5.26 19.71 25.93
CA VAL A 160 4.51 19.39 24.70
C VAL A 160 4.30 20.65 23.84
N ILE A 161 3.88 21.77 24.42
CA ILE A 161 3.66 23.02 23.68
C ILE A 161 4.97 23.52 23.07
N SER A 162 6.05 23.57 23.87
CA SER A 162 7.37 23.99 23.42
C SER A 162 7.93 23.11 22.29
N ALA A 163 7.89 21.80 22.47
CA ALA A 163 8.36 20.86 21.48
C ALA A 163 7.56 20.97 20.18
N THR A 164 6.23 21.10 20.26
CA THR A 164 5.37 21.23 19.07
C THR A 164 5.67 22.53 18.30
N THR A 165 5.74 23.67 18.99
CA THR A 165 6.06 24.96 18.35
C THR A 165 7.42 24.98 17.68
N THR A 166 8.42 24.38 18.31
CA THR A 166 9.78 24.32 17.77
C THR A 166 9.87 23.39 16.53
N ARG A 167 9.06 22.36 16.48
CA ARG A 167 9.12 21.33 15.43
C ARG A 167 8.13 21.53 14.28
N ILE A 168 7.15 22.44 14.42
CA ILE A 168 6.13 22.64 13.38
C ILE A 168 6.74 23.09 12.04
N VAL A 169 7.70 24.00 12.09
CA VAL A 169 8.37 24.51 10.88
C VAL A 169 9.24 23.44 10.21
N PRO A 170 10.19 22.75 10.91
CA PRO A 170 10.97 21.69 10.31
C PRO A 170 10.13 20.52 9.77
N VAL A 171 9.04 20.15 10.45
CA VAL A 171 8.14 19.09 10.00
C VAL A 171 7.39 19.52 8.73
N ALA A 172 6.87 20.74 8.69
CA ALA A 172 6.19 21.27 7.50
C ALA A 172 7.13 21.42 6.29
N MET A 173 8.42 21.67 6.52
CA MET A 173 9.41 21.74 5.44
C MET A 173 9.86 20.35 4.95
N ALA A 174 9.73 19.31 5.78
CA ALA A 174 10.16 17.94 5.47
C ALA A 174 9.03 17.06 4.91
N SER A 175 7.79 17.57 4.88
CA SER A 175 6.61 16.92 4.31
C SER A 175 6.37 17.33 2.87
#